data_f8bea9789de029f35a8a3fb733cda5b2
#
_entry.id   f8bea9789de029f35a8a3fb733cda5b2
#
_cell.length_a   1.000
_cell.length_b   1.000
_cell.length_c   1.000
_cell.angle_alpha   90.00
_cell.angle_beta   90.00
_cell.angle_gamma   90.00
#
_symmetry.space_group_name_H-M   'P 1'
#
loop_
_entity.id
_entity.type
_entity.pdbx_description
1 polymer ?
#
loop_
_entity_poly.entity_id
_entity_poly.type
_entity_poly.pdbx_seq_one_letter_code
_entity_poly.pdbx_strand_id
1 'polypeptide(L)'
;MSKNLKSYHPLVIIVVVFLFLFLGALRLDPWVSLIFAFVDTVWLTLFVFLFVKLFQSALFKKCPRIINMFTTVLLLAFFISLLLISEGVILKYVLREMVDLKQIKFPLFRDTMLGMGSLIGAMGIRSGAARKQAEQLIKEKQEMELHLLRSRMDPHFVFNALNVLYSLSYTKDEKAPDMIMKLAEMLRYITDECKFDKVSIEKEVKYIENYIDFQRTRMGRRPNLTFRYSLDNPGAEISPMLLQPLVENCFKHGDIANNPAGEVSVVLSLKDNRLYFTAENSMSVDLKNDHETLRDGTGIANVKQRLELYYPMAHSIQVFHNDNKHKVVLSIYL
;
A
#
# COMPACT_ATOMS: atom_id res chain seq x y z
N MET A 1 -6.96 -14.55 -24.70
CA MET A 1 -7.64 -14.04 -25.91
C MET A 1 -8.02 -12.57 -25.89
N SER A 2 -7.38 -11.69 -25.10
CA SER A 2 -7.78 -10.27 -24.93
C SER A 2 -6.74 -9.22 -25.35
N LYS A 3 -5.60 -9.60 -25.93
CA LYS A 3 -4.54 -8.65 -26.34
C LYS A 3 -4.72 -8.06 -27.75
N ASN A 4 -5.49 -8.67 -28.62
CA ASN A 4 -5.58 -8.26 -30.03
C ASN A 4 -6.70 -7.24 -30.34
N LEU A 5 -7.57 -6.91 -29.39
CA LEU A 5 -8.66 -5.95 -29.64
C LEU A 5 -8.22 -4.47 -29.53
N LYS A 6 -7.05 -4.18 -28.96
CA LYS A 6 -6.57 -2.79 -28.75
C LYS A 6 -5.92 -2.11 -29.95
N SER A 7 -5.57 -2.86 -30.99
CA SER A 7 -4.79 -2.33 -32.12
C SER A 7 -5.64 -1.76 -33.28
N TYR A 8 -6.87 -2.19 -33.45
CA TYR A 8 -7.70 -1.81 -34.61
C TYR A 8 -8.63 -0.62 -34.37
N HIS A 9 -8.80 -0.20 -33.12
CA HIS A 9 -9.78 0.84 -32.76
C HIS A 9 -9.57 2.23 -33.39
N PRO A 10 -8.36 2.80 -33.49
CA PRO A 10 -8.23 4.16 -34.00
C PRO A 10 -8.54 4.24 -35.50
N LEU A 11 -8.15 3.27 -36.29
CA LEU A 11 -8.35 3.27 -37.74
C LEU A 11 -9.82 3.06 -38.11
N VAL A 12 -10.50 2.16 -37.39
CA VAL A 12 -11.95 1.93 -37.55
C VAL A 12 -12.75 3.19 -37.16
N ILE A 13 -12.35 3.87 -36.08
CA ILE A 13 -12.99 5.11 -35.66
C ILE A 13 -12.82 6.19 -36.73
N ILE A 14 -11.61 6.36 -37.30
CA ILE A 14 -11.34 7.33 -38.36
C ILE A 14 -12.19 7.03 -39.59
N VAL A 15 -12.29 5.77 -40.01
CA VAL A 15 -13.11 5.39 -41.19
C VAL A 15 -14.59 5.62 -40.92
N VAL A 16 -15.11 5.30 -39.76
CA VAL A 16 -16.53 5.52 -39.40
C VAL A 16 -16.84 7.02 -39.35
N VAL A 17 -15.96 7.82 -38.77
CA VAL A 17 -16.11 9.29 -38.74
C VAL A 17 -16.07 9.85 -40.13
N PHE A 18 -15.13 9.44 -40.99
CA PHE A 18 -15.07 9.87 -42.37
C PHE A 18 -16.36 9.54 -43.15
N LEU A 19 -16.86 8.30 -43.04
CA LEU A 19 -18.11 7.89 -43.68
C LEU A 19 -19.30 8.68 -43.18
N PHE A 20 -19.36 8.97 -41.89
CA PHE A 20 -20.45 9.78 -41.32
C PHE A 20 -20.41 11.20 -41.81
N LEU A 21 -19.24 11.84 -41.88
CA LEU A 21 -19.03 13.18 -42.41
C LEU A 21 -19.37 13.24 -43.91
N PHE A 22 -18.93 12.27 -44.70
CA PHE A 22 -19.22 12.14 -46.12
C PHE A 22 -20.73 11.99 -46.38
N LEU A 23 -21.38 11.06 -45.67
CA LEU A 23 -22.83 10.85 -45.80
C LEU A 23 -23.65 12.09 -45.38
N GLY A 24 -23.18 12.83 -44.37
CA GLY A 24 -23.82 14.06 -43.93
C GLY A 24 -23.70 15.19 -44.94
N ALA A 25 -22.67 15.19 -45.76
CA ALA A 25 -22.41 16.20 -46.78
C ALA A 25 -23.05 15.88 -48.16
N LEU A 26 -23.65 14.71 -48.37
CA LEU A 26 -24.21 14.22 -49.66
C LEU A 26 -25.33 15.08 -50.24
N ARG A 27 -25.74 16.19 -49.60
CA ARG A 27 -26.67 17.22 -50.15
C ARG A 27 -25.96 18.25 -51.04
N LEU A 28 -24.60 18.18 -51.08
CA LEU A 28 -23.76 19.00 -51.93
C LEU A 28 -23.27 18.15 -53.12
N ASP A 29 -22.62 18.79 -54.08
CA ASP A 29 -21.93 18.08 -55.14
C ASP A 29 -21.01 17.01 -54.57
N PRO A 30 -20.98 15.76 -55.08
CA PRO A 30 -20.19 14.67 -54.53
C PRO A 30 -18.70 14.99 -54.32
N TRP A 31 -18.10 15.76 -55.22
CA TRP A 31 -16.68 16.15 -55.11
C TRP A 31 -16.44 17.15 -53.98
N VAL A 32 -17.38 18.09 -53.81
CA VAL A 32 -17.37 19.06 -52.72
C VAL A 32 -17.53 18.36 -51.38
N SER A 33 -18.44 17.41 -51.29
CA SER A 33 -18.66 16.59 -50.09
C SER A 33 -17.46 15.81 -49.70
N LEU A 34 -16.72 15.27 -50.67
CA LEU A 34 -15.47 14.51 -50.42
C LEU A 34 -14.36 15.40 -49.84
N ILE A 35 -14.20 16.61 -50.37
CA ILE A 35 -13.20 17.58 -49.88
C ILE A 35 -13.49 18.00 -48.44
N PHE A 36 -14.73 18.34 -48.12
CA PHE A 36 -15.12 18.72 -46.75
C PHE A 36 -14.94 17.57 -45.79
N ALA A 37 -15.39 16.35 -46.13
CA ALA A 37 -15.24 15.20 -45.30
C ALA A 37 -13.75 14.86 -45.01
N PHE A 38 -12.90 15.04 -46.01
CA PHE A 38 -11.45 14.83 -45.83
C PHE A 38 -10.83 15.87 -44.89
N VAL A 39 -11.12 17.15 -45.11
CA VAL A 39 -10.59 18.25 -44.26
C VAL A 39 -11.04 18.09 -42.82
N ASP A 40 -12.35 17.86 -42.62
CA ASP A 40 -12.93 17.67 -41.27
C ASP A 40 -12.30 16.45 -40.55
N THR A 41 -12.10 15.36 -41.28
CA THR A 41 -11.47 14.15 -40.70
C THR A 41 -10.03 14.42 -40.30
N VAL A 42 -9.27 15.14 -41.11
CA VAL A 42 -7.88 15.51 -40.78
C VAL A 42 -7.85 16.40 -39.55
N TRP A 43 -8.67 17.45 -39.52
CA TRP A 43 -8.77 18.38 -38.39
C TRP A 43 -9.19 17.68 -37.08
N LEU A 44 -10.22 16.84 -37.16
CA LEU A 44 -10.71 16.11 -35.99
C LEU A 44 -9.66 15.14 -35.44
N THR A 45 -8.95 14.44 -36.35
CA THR A 45 -7.87 13.52 -35.97
C THR A 45 -6.71 14.26 -35.31
N LEU A 46 -6.32 15.41 -35.89
CA LEU A 46 -5.27 16.27 -35.32
C LEU A 46 -5.67 16.82 -33.94
N PHE A 47 -6.92 17.26 -33.81
CA PHE A 47 -7.43 17.72 -32.52
C PHE A 47 -7.40 16.64 -31.44
N VAL A 48 -7.93 15.47 -31.73
CA VAL A 48 -7.96 14.36 -30.78
C VAL A 48 -6.52 13.98 -30.38
N PHE A 49 -5.60 13.92 -31.35
CA PHE A 49 -4.19 13.60 -31.07
C PHE A 49 -3.53 14.66 -30.18
N LEU A 50 -3.65 15.94 -30.52
CA LEU A 50 -3.09 17.03 -29.74
C LEU A 50 -3.73 17.11 -28.34
N PHE A 51 -5.03 16.95 -28.26
CA PHE A 51 -5.77 16.94 -27.00
C PHE A 51 -5.33 15.83 -26.08
N VAL A 52 -5.23 14.59 -26.58
CA VAL A 52 -4.75 13.43 -25.79
C VAL A 52 -3.32 13.66 -25.32
N LYS A 53 -2.43 14.15 -26.21
CA LYS A 53 -1.03 14.41 -25.88
C LYS A 53 -0.86 15.52 -24.84
N LEU A 54 -1.60 16.59 -24.96
CA LEU A 54 -1.60 17.72 -24.01
C LEU A 54 -2.14 17.26 -22.64
N PHE A 55 -3.22 16.49 -22.64
CA PHE A 55 -3.84 15.97 -21.43
C PHE A 55 -2.99 14.91 -20.71
N GLN A 56 -2.11 14.22 -21.42
CA GLN A 56 -1.13 13.29 -20.84
C GLN A 56 0.12 14.01 -20.31
N SER A 57 0.32 15.29 -20.66
CA SER A 57 1.51 16.04 -20.23
C SER A 57 1.54 16.24 -18.69
N ALA A 58 2.77 16.28 -18.15
CA ALA A 58 3.00 16.48 -16.72
C ALA A 58 2.44 17.83 -16.20
N LEU A 59 2.33 18.84 -17.09
CA LEU A 59 1.78 20.15 -16.79
C LEU A 59 0.28 20.08 -16.44
N PHE A 60 -0.50 19.33 -17.21
CA PHE A 60 -1.93 19.14 -16.95
C PHE A 60 -2.22 18.31 -15.69
N LYS A 61 -1.34 17.40 -15.32
CA LYS A 61 -1.48 16.58 -14.09
C LYS A 61 -1.31 17.38 -12.80
N LYS A 62 -0.54 18.48 -12.86
CA LYS A 62 -0.24 19.34 -11.69
C LYS A 62 -1.20 20.50 -11.50
N CYS A 63 -2.03 20.83 -12.51
CA CYS A 63 -2.94 21.98 -12.45
C CYS A 63 -4.26 21.66 -11.73
N PRO A 64 -4.85 22.63 -10.99
CA PRO A 64 -6.19 22.52 -10.41
C PRO A 64 -7.25 22.15 -11.46
N ARG A 65 -8.27 21.40 -11.07
CA ARG A 65 -9.35 20.92 -11.97
C ARG A 65 -10.03 22.05 -12.74
N ILE A 66 -10.21 23.21 -12.12
CA ILE A 66 -10.85 24.41 -12.71
C ILE A 66 -10.01 24.94 -13.87
N ILE A 67 -8.69 25.05 -13.72
CA ILE A 67 -7.78 25.52 -14.77
C ILE A 67 -7.76 24.54 -15.93
N ASN A 68 -7.77 23.24 -15.66
CA ASN A 68 -7.85 22.21 -16.70
C ASN A 68 -9.17 22.28 -17.48
N MET A 69 -10.28 22.60 -16.82
CA MET A 69 -11.57 22.80 -17.47
C MET A 69 -11.56 24.05 -18.38
N PHE A 70 -11.03 25.18 -17.89
CA PHE A 70 -10.91 26.41 -18.68
C PHE A 70 -10.01 26.25 -19.90
N THR A 71 -8.85 25.63 -19.74
CA THR A 71 -7.92 25.38 -20.86
C THR A 71 -8.53 24.42 -21.90
N THR A 72 -9.32 23.44 -21.47
CA THR A 72 -10.04 22.53 -22.36
C THR A 72 -11.07 23.26 -23.19
N VAL A 73 -11.86 24.13 -22.56
CA VAL A 73 -12.88 24.93 -23.26
C VAL A 73 -12.24 25.90 -24.25
N LEU A 74 -11.14 26.57 -23.86
CA LEU A 74 -10.40 27.47 -24.75
C LEU A 74 -9.80 26.75 -25.95
N LEU A 75 -9.20 25.57 -25.76
CA LEU A 75 -8.70 24.77 -26.86
C LEU A 75 -9.79 24.29 -27.81
N LEU A 76 -10.96 23.92 -27.29
CA LEU A 76 -12.11 23.52 -28.09
C LEU A 76 -12.61 24.72 -28.93
N ALA A 77 -12.75 25.89 -28.31
CA ALA A 77 -13.18 27.10 -29.00
C ALA A 77 -12.18 27.51 -30.07
N PHE A 78 -10.89 27.45 -29.80
CA PHE A 78 -9.84 27.73 -30.78
C PHE A 78 -9.88 26.75 -31.95
N PHE A 79 -10.07 25.47 -31.68
CA PHE A 79 -10.17 24.44 -32.72
C PHE A 79 -11.41 24.64 -33.61
N ILE A 80 -12.56 24.91 -33.01
CA ILE A 80 -13.81 25.24 -33.78
C ILE A 80 -13.59 26.48 -34.64
N SER A 81 -12.92 27.52 -34.14
CA SER A 81 -12.62 28.73 -34.94
C SER A 81 -11.71 28.41 -36.14
N LEU A 82 -10.71 27.57 -35.95
CA LEU A 82 -9.80 27.12 -37.03
C LEU A 82 -10.56 26.32 -38.11
N LEU A 83 -11.46 25.44 -37.70
CA LEU A 83 -12.30 24.63 -38.56
C LEU A 83 -13.22 25.53 -39.40
N LEU A 84 -13.87 26.53 -38.80
CA LEU A 84 -14.70 27.53 -39.49
C LEU A 84 -13.94 28.37 -40.52
N ILE A 85 -12.70 28.76 -40.14
CA ILE A 85 -11.84 29.54 -41.06
C ILE A 85 -11.47 28.66 -42.25
N SER A 86 -11.09 27.40 -42.05
CA SER A 86 -10.71 26.47 -43.12
C SER A 86 -11.88 26.20 -44.07
N GLU A 87 -13.06 25.97 -43.55
CA GLU A 87 -14.28 25.80 -44.36
C GLU A 87 -14.62 27.09 -45.13
N GLY A 88 -14.54 28.26 -44.50
CA GLY A 88 -14.76 29.55 -45.12
C GLY A 88 -13.78 29.85 -46.24
N VAL A 89 -12.49 29.49 -46.06
CA VAL A 89 -11.45 29.62 -47.10
C VAL A 89 -11.74 28.70 -48.29
N ILE A 90 -12.08 27.43 -48.03
CA ILE A 90 -12.42 26.46 -49.08
C ILE A 90 -13.64 26.94 -49.89
N LEU A 91 -14.70 27.41 -49.23
CA LEU A 91 -15.87 27.98 -49.87
C LEU A 91 -15.55 29.19 -50.74
N LYS A 92 -14.70 30.11 -50.24
CA LYS A 92 -14.36 31.35 -50.96
C LYS A 92 -13.43 31.12 -52.15
N TYR A 93 -12.43 30.22 -52.02
CA TYR A 93 -11.37 30.09 -53.04
C TYR A 93 -11.55 28.89 -53.97
N VAL A 94 -12.18 27.80 -53.51
CA VAL A 94 -12.32 26.56 -54.30
C VAL A 94 -13.67 26.57 -55.07
N LEU A 95 -14.74 27.04 -54.44
CA LEU A 95 -16.09 26.89 -55.01
C LEU A 95 -16.65 28.13 -55.74
N ARG A 96 -16.00 29.27 -55.75
CA ARG A 96 -16.29 30.54 -56.49
C ARG A 96 -17.76 30.87 -56.81
N GLU A 97 -18.72 30.03 -56.46
CA GLU A 97 -20.15 30.17 -56.73
C GLU A 97 -20.96 30.28 -55.43
N MET A 98 -22.10 30.98 -55.55
CA MET A 98 -22.97 31.39 -54.47
C MET A 98 -23.41 30.23 -53.57
N VAL A 99 -22.72 30.06 -52.46
CA VAL A 99 -23.17 29.15 -51.43
C VAL A 99 -24.11 29.89 -50.48
N ASP A 100 -25.34 29.43 -50.41
CA ASP A 100 -26.37 29.96 -49.50
C ASP A 100 -25.91 29.70 -48.03
N LEU A 101 -25.90 30.77 -47.19
CA LEU A 101 -25.54 30.73 -45.78
C LEU A 101 -26.34 29.67 -44.98
N LYS A 102 -27.47 29.21 -45.48
CA LYS A 102 -28.25 28.11 -44.88
C LYS A 102 -27.53 26.76 -44.96
N GLN A 103 -26.65 26.57 -45.93
CA GLN A 103 -25.90 25.32 -46.11
C GLN A 103 -24.72 25.19 -45.15
N ILE A 104 -24.20 26.29 -44.58
CA ILE A 104 -23.08 26.31 -43.63
C ILE A 104 -23.54 25.97 -42.19
N LYS A 105 -24.78 26.23 -41.83
CA LYS A 105 -25.28 25.99 -40.45
C LYS A 105 -25.28 24.53 -40.04
N PHE A 106 -25.54 23.62 -40.96
CA PHE A 106 -25.62 22.19 -40.67
C PHE A 106 -24.23 21.54 -40.43
N PRO A 107 -23.21 21.76 -41.26
CA PRO A 107 -21.85 21.31 -40.98
C PRO A 107 -21.33 21.80 -39.64
N LEU A 108 -21.52 23.08 -39.35
CA LEU A 108 -21.09 23.69 -38.07
C LEU A 108 -21.74 23.02 -36.85
N PHE A 109 -23.04 22.78 -36.89
CA PHE A 109 -23.77 22.10 -35.81
C PHE A 109 -23.27 20.65 -35.64
N ARG A 110 -23.08 19.93 -36.75
CA ARG A 110 -22.55 18.58 -36.77
C ARG A 110 -21.17 18.51 -36.08
N ASP A 111 -20.24 19.40 -36.48
CA ASP A 111 -18.85 19.37 -36.02
C ASP A 111 -18.71 19.75 -34.54
N THR A 112 -19.55 20.70 -34.08
CA THR A 112 -19.62 21.00 -32.62
C THR A 112 -20.15 19.82 -31.83
N MET A 113 -21.14 19.08 -32.30
CA MET A 113 -21.70 17.91 -31.65
C MET A 113 -20.69 16.76 -31.60
N LEU A 114 -19.95 16.53 -32.68
CA LEU A 114 -18.86 15.51 -32.70
C LEU A 114 -17.71 15.86 -31.76
N GLY A 115 -17.32 17.16 -31.71
CA GLY A 115 -16.31 17.64 -30.77
C GLY A 115 -16.75 17.45 -29.32
N MET A 116 -17.97 17.80 -28.96
CA MET A 116 -18.51 17.55 -27.61
C MET A 116 -18.60 16.07 -27.28
N GLY A 117 -19.08 15.23 -28.21
CA GLY A 117 -19.15 13.78 -28.00
C GLY A 117 -17.80 13.15 -27.75
N SER A 118 -16.76 13.55 -28.50
CA SER A 118 -15.39 13.06 -28.32
C SER A 118 -14.80 13.48 -26.97
N LEU A 119 -15.11 14.68 -26.51
CA LEU A 119 -14.67 15.21 -25.22
C LEU A 119 -15.30 14.46 -24.05
N ILE A 120 -16.61 14.22 -24.12
CA ILE A 120 -17.36 13.45 -23.10
C ILE A 120 -16.83 12.00 -23.07
N GLY A 121 -16.60 11.39 -24.24
CA GLY A 121 -16.03 10.05 -24.34
C GLY A 121 -14.64 9.96 -23.71
N ALA A 122 -13.75 10.91 -24.02
CA ALA A 122 -12.40 10.98 -23.43
C ALA A 122 -12.42 11.19 -21.91
N MET A 123 -13.33 12.01 -21.39
CA MET A 123 -13.55 12.19 -19.95
C MET A 123 -14.08 10.91 -19.28
N GLY A 124 -15.00 10.20 -19.93
CA GLY A 124 -15.54 8.93 -19.45
C GLY A 124 -14.46 7.84 -19.32
N ILE A 125 -13.64 7.67 -20.36
CA ILE A 125 -12.53 6.71 -20.35
C ILE A 125 -11.52 7.04 -19.25
N ARG A 126 -11.19 8.32 -19.06
CA ARG A 126 -10.24 8.75 -18.02
C ARG A 126 -10.78 8.56 -16.62
N SER A 127 -12.07 8.89 -16.39
CA SER A 127 -12.69 8.68 -15.07
C SER A 127 -12.76 7.20 -14.70
N GLY A 128 -13.03 6.33 -15.69
CA GLY A 128 -13.00 4.87 -15.51
C GLY A 128 -11.60 4.33 -15.19
N ALA A 129 -10.56 4.83 -15.87
CA ALA A 129 -9.18 4.45 -15.59
C ALA A 129 -8.72 4.91 -14.20
N ALA A 130 -9.05 6.15 -13.80
CA ALA A 130 -8.74 6.69 -12.49
C ALA A 130 -9.44 5.92 -11.36
N ARG A 131 -10.71 5.51 -11.56
CA ARG A 131 -11.43 4.67 -10.60
C ARG A 131 -10.77 3.30 -10.43
N LYS A 132 -10.45 2.62 -11.53
CA LYS A 132 -9.74 1.33 -11.47
C LYS A 132 -8.39 1.43 -10.76
N GLN A 133 -7.65 2.51 -11.00
CA GLN A 133 -6.37 2.75 -10.34
C GLN A 133 -6.55 3.01 -8.84
N ALA A 134 -7.57 3.76 -8.43
CA ALA A 134 -7.90 3.98 -7.04
C ALA A 134 -8.35 2.68 -6.33
N GLU A 135 -9.20 1.87 -6.97
CA GLU A 135 -9.62 0.56 -6.46
C GLU A 135 -8.43 -0.39 -6.29
N GLN A 136 -7.50 -0.37 -7.24
CA GLN A 136 -6.29 -1.20 -7.17
C GLN A 136 -5.37 -0.76 -6.03
N LEU A 137 -5.16 0.54 -5.83
CA LEU A 137 -4.39 1.07 -4.71
C LEU A 137 -5.02 0.75 -3.34
N ILE A 138 -6.36 0.82 -3.24
CA ILE A 138 -7.08 0.43 -2.03
C ILE A 138 -6.86 -1.05 -1.74
N LYS A 139 -6.95 -1.90 -2.77
CA LYS A 139 -6.73 -3.35 -2.63
C LYS A 139 -5.29 -3.66 -2.23
N GLU A 140 -4.29 -3.05 -2.87
CA GLU A 140 -2.88 -3.20 -2.52
C GLU A 140 -2.61 -2.74 -1.07
N LYS A 141 -3.23 -1.63 -0.64
CA LYS A 141 -3.15 -1.15 0.74
C LYS A 141 -3.74 -2.18 1.72
N GLN A 142 -4.92 -2.72 1.43
CA GLN A 142 -5.54 -3.75 2.27
C GLN A 142 -4.71 -5.04 2.34
N GLU A 143 -4.13 -5.48 1.22
CA GLU A 143 -3.22 -6.62 1.18
C GLU A 143 -1.94 -6.38 1.97
N MET A 144 -1.37 -5.15 1.90
CA MET A 144 -0.23 -4.77 2.74
C MET A 144 -0.60 -4.74 4.24
N GLU A 145 -1.75 -4.18 4.60
CA GLU A 145 -2.24 -4.17 5.99
C GLU A 145 -2.43 -5.60 6.53
N LEU A 146 -3.02 -6.49 5.74
CA LEU A 146 -3.16 -7.90 6.08
C LEU A 146 -1.79 -8.60 6.20
N HIS A 147 -0.86 -8.29 5.32
CA HIS A 147 0.50 -8.85 5.38
C HIS A 147 1.25 -8.36 6.63
N LEU A 148 1.12 -7.09 6.98
CA LEU A 148 1.68 -6.51 8.21
C LEU A 148 1.07 -7.16 9.47
N LEU A 149 -0.25 -7.37 9.50
CA LEU A 149 -0.92 -8.07 10.59
C LEU A 149 -0.44 -9.52 10.71
N ARG A 150 -0.33 -10.23 9.59
CA ARG A 150 0.20 -11.61 9.57
C ARG A 150 1.67 -11.69 9.97
N SER A 151 2.50 -10.70 9.63
CA SER A 151 3.92 -10.68 9.99
C SER A 151 4.16 -10.32 11.46
N ARG A 152 3.18 -9.70 12.14
CA ARG A 152 3.26 -9.37 13.57
C ARG A 152 2.89 -10.53 14.49
N MET A 153 2.13 -11.50 13.98
CA MET A 153 1.82 -12.73 14.72
C MET A 153 2.66 -13.87 14.18
N ASP A 154 3.42 -14.56 15.04
CA ASP A 154 3.96 -15.86 14.70
C ASP A 154 2.79 -16.88 14.66
N PRO A 155 2.39 -17.42 13.49
CA PRO A 155 1.33 -18.41 13.42
C PRO A 155 1.64 -19.64 14.28
N HIS A 156 2.90 -20.02 14.36
CA HIS A 156 3.35 -21.14 15.15
C HIS A 156 3.14 -20.90 16.66
N PHE A 157 3.35 -19.66 17.14
CA PHE A 157 3.02 -19.32 18.53
C PHE A 157 1.52 -19.48 18.80
N VAL A 158 0.65 -18.97 17.90
CA VAL A 158 -0.82 -19.09 18.06
C VAL A 158 -1.26 -20.55 18.10
N PHE A 159 -0.76 -21.39 17.18
CA PHE A 159 -1.06 -22.83 17.19
C PHE A 159 -0.57 -23.50 18.49
N ASN A 160 0.61 -23.16 18.96
CA ASN A 160 1.14 -23.69 20.21
C ASN A 160 0.30 -23.24 21.42
N ALA A 161 -0.12 -21.98 21.47
CA ALA A 161 -1.00 -21.47 22.52
C ALA A 161 -2.34 -22.21 22.52
N LEU A 162 -2.96 -22.41 21.34
CA LEU A 162 -4.20 -23.19 21.23
C LEU A 162 -4.01 -24.64 21.67
N ASN A 163 -2.89 -25.29 21.38
CA ASN A 163 -2.59 -26.64 21.87
C ASN A 163 -2.46 -26.68 23.38
N VAL A 164 -1.83 -25.66 24.00
CA VAL A 164 -1.77 -25.55 25.47
C VAL A 164 -3.18 -25.41 26.06
N LEU A 165 -4.02 -24.54 25.50
CA LEU A 165 -5.40 -24.33 25.93
C LEU A 165 -6.23 -25.61 25.79
N TYR A 166 -6.06 -26.33 24.67
CA TYR A 166 -6.73 -27.61 24.47
C TYR A 166 -6.34 -28.63 25.55
N SER A 167 -5.03 -28.74 25.82
CA SER A 167 -4.51 -29.66 26.85
C SER A 167 -5.07 -29.33 28.24
N LEU A 168 -5.03 -28.03 28.64
CA LEU A 168 -5.58 -27.57 29.91
C LEU A 168 -7.09 -27.82 30.02
N SER A 169 -7.83 -27.57 28.95
CA SER A 169 -9.27 -27.82 28.88
C SER A 169 -9.60 -29.32 28.96
N TYR A 170 -8.85 -30.15 28.25
CA TYR A 170 -9.02 -31.61 28.25
C TYR A 170 -8.76 -32.21 29.64
N THR A 171 -7.73 -31.72 30.33
CA THR A 171 -7.39 -32.15 31.68
C THR A 171 -8.24 -31.46 32.77
N LYS A 172 -9.14 -30.56 32.39
CA LYS A 172 -9.96 -29.74 33.32
C LYS A 172 -9.08 -28.96 34.33
N ASP A 173 -7.92 -28.47 33.86
CA ASP A 173 -7.04 -27.66 34.70
C ASP A 173 -7.69 -26.31 34.98
N GLU A 174 -7.68 -25.88 36.25
CA GLU A 174 -8.27 -24.61 36.71
C GLU A 174 -7.64 -23.37 36.05
N LYS A 175 -6.45 -23.50 35.46
CA LYS A 175 -5.76 -22.43 34.72
C LYS A 175 -6.36 -22.16 33.33
N ALA A 176 -7.17 -23.05 32.80
CA ALA A 176 -7.67 -22.93 31.42
C ALA A 176 -8.40 -21.58 31.16
N PRO A 177 -9.34 -21.09 32.03
CA PRO A 177 -10.00 -19.82 31.82
C PRO A 177 -9.04 -18.62 31.81
N ASP A 178 -8.09 -18.58 32.75
CA ASP A 178 -7.08 -17.51 32.83
C ASP A 178 -6.22 -17.46 31.58
N MET A 179 -5.76 -18.63 31.10
CA MET A 179 -4.93 -18.71 29.91
C MET A 179 -5.70 -18.33 28.63
N ILE A 180 -7.00 -18.62 28.55
CA ILE A 180 -7.87 -18.15 27.45
C ILE A 180 -7.94 -16.62 27.44
N MET A 181 -8.13 -16.02 28.62
CA MET A 181 -8.18 -14.56 28.72
C MET A 181 -6.85 -13.91 28.35
N LYS A 182 -5.71 -14.49 28.76
CA LYS A 182 -4.37 -14.01 28.36
C LYS A 182 -4.17 -14.06 26.85
N LEU A 183 -4.60 -15.15 26.18
CA LEU A 183 -4.53 -15.20 24.73
C LEU A 183 -5.42 -14.13 24.08
N ALA A 184 -6.63 -13.95 24.57
CA ALA A 184 -7.54 -12.92 24.06
C ALA A 184 -6.97 -11.51 24.22
N GLU A 185 -6.31 -11.20 25.36
CA GLU A 185 -5.62 -9.92 25.59
C GLU A 185 -4.46 -9.73 24.61
N MET A 186 -3.64 -10.76 24.39
CA MET A 186 -2.54 -10.71 23.42
C MET A 186 -3.03 -10.48 22.00
N LEU A 187 -4.08 -11.17 21.57
CA LEU A 187 -4.68 -10.98 20.24
C LEU A 187 -5.25 -9.57 20.09
N ARG A 188 -5.93 -9.07 21.13
CA ARG A 188 -6.46 -7.71 21.14
C ARG A 188 -5.35 -6.66 21.07
N TYR A 189 -4.25 -6.84 21.78
CA TYR A 189 -3.11 -5.95 21.69
C TYR A 189 -2.57 -5.87 20.24
N ILE A 190 -2.42 -7.00 19.56
CA ILE A 190 -1.95 -7.04 18.17
C ILE A 190 -2.96 -6.38 17.21
N THR A 191 -4.25 -6.65 17.39
CA THR A 191 -5.31 -6.17 16.46
C THR A 191 -5.67 -4.71 16.67
N ASP A 192 -5.65 -4.22 17.89
CA ASP A 192 -6.19 -2.91 18.25
C ASP A 192 -5.08 -1.88 18.54
N GLU A 193 -4.09 -2.25 19.33
CA GLU A 193 -3.06 -1.33 19.78
C GLU A 193 -1.90 -1.19 18.76
N CYS A 194 -1.52 -2.27 18.09
CA CYS A 194 -0.44 -2.22 17.11
C CYS A 194 -0.79 -1.44 15.82
N LYS A 195 -1.97 -0.85 15.73
CA LYS A 195 -2.35 0.10 14.66
C LYS A 195 -1.75 1.49 14.86
N PHE A 196 -1.43 1.82 16.11
CA PHE A 196 -0.85 3.11 16.46
C PHE A 196 0.67 3.08 16.30
N ASP A 197 1.27 4.24 16.07
CA ASP A 197 2.73 4.38 15.97
C ASP A 197 3.40 4.17 17.31
N LYS A 198 2.69 4.46 18.41
CA LYS A 198 3.17 4.32 19.78
C LYS A 198 2.08 3.78 20.70
N VAL A 199 2.49 3.05 21.73
CA VAL A 199 1.65 2.49 22.80
C VAL A 199 2.31 2.71 24.16
N SER A 200 1.57 2.64 25.26
CA SER A 200 2.18 2.72 26.60
C SER A 200 3.10 1.51 26.85
N ILE A 201 4.21 1.75 27.53
CA ILE A 201 5.17 0.70 27.92
C ILE A 201 4.50 -0.40 28.78
N GLU A 202 3.52 -0.02 29.57
CA GLU A 202 2.74 -0.96 30.39
C GLU A 202 2.05 -2.03 29.53
N LYS A 203 1.47 -1.63 28.36
CA LYS A 203 0.84 -2.57 27.43
C LYS A 203 1.85 -3.54 26.80
N GLU A 204 3.04 -3.05 26.42
CA GLU A 204 4.14 -3.90 25.94
C GLU A 204 4.57 -4.91 27.02
N VAL A 205 4.77 -4.44 28.24
CA VAL A 205 5.11 -5.30 29.38
C VAL A 205 4.04 -6.35 29.64
N LYS A 206 2.77 -5.97 29.62
CA LYS A 206 1.64 -6.90 29.80
C LYS A 206 1.59 -7.98 28.72
N TYR A 207 1.84 -7.58 27.46
CA TYR A 207 1.95 -8.54 26.35
C TYR A 207 3.08 -9.54 26.58
N ILE A 208 4.28 -9.06 26.96
CA ILE A 208 5.45 -9.89 27.25
C ILE A 208 5.16 -10.84 28.44
N GLU A 209 4.50 -10.35 29.49
CA GLU A 209 4.13 -11.16 30.64
C GLU A 209 3.23 -12.33 30.25
N ASN A 210 2.15 -12.04 29.48
CA ASN A 210 1.26 -13.06 28.97
C ASN A 210 1.97 -14.08 28.08
N TYR A 211 2.87 -13.63 27.20
CA TYR A 211 3.69 -14.48 26.35
C TYR A 211 4.57 -15.45 27.18
N ILE A 212 5.25 -14.92 28.19
CA ILE A 212 6.10 -15.69 29.09
C ILE A 212 5.29 -16.74 29.87
N ASP A 213 4.07 -16.41 30.28
CA ASP A 213 3.19 -17.35 30.99
C ASP A 213 2.75 -18.51 30.08
N PHE A 214 2.48 -18.25 28.80
CA PHE A 214 2.25 -19.31 27.81
C PHE A 214 3.47 -20.22 27.65
N GLN A 215 4.65 -19.65 27.52
CA GLN A 215 5.89 -20.42 27.40
C GLN A 215 6.13 -21.29 28.65
N ARG A 216 5.91 -20.72 29.83
CA ARG A 216 6.02 -21.42 31.12
C ARG A 216 5.06 -22.60 31.22
N THR A 217 3.79 -22.40 30.80
CA THR A 217 2.76 -23.44 30.84
C THR A 217 3.05 -24.54 29.81
N ARG A 218 3.50 -24.18 28.60
CA ARG A 218 3.88 -25.12 27.54
C ARG A 218 4.98 -26.09 27.97
N MET A 219 5.93 -25.60 28.75
CA MET A 219 7.09 -26.42 29.17
C MET A 219 6.75 -27.46 30.23
N GLY A 220 5.59 -27.37 30.90
CA GLY A 220 5.04 -28.34 31.83
C GLY A 220 5.88 -28.61 33.12
N ARG A 221 7.08 -28.04 33.19
CA ARG A 221 8.01 -28.09 34.34
C ARG A 221 8.28 -26.65 34.78
N ARG A 222 8.91 -26.47 35.94
CA ARG A 222 9.35 -25.13 36.37
C ARG A 222 10.64 -24.78 35.62
N PRO A 223 10.56 -24.03 34.50
CA PRO A 223 11.77 -23.59 33.82
C PRO A 223 12.47 -22.55 34.67
N ASN A 224 13.80 -22.48 34.57
CA ASN A 224 14.58 -21.39 35.17
C ASN A 224 14.36 -20.11 34.34
N LEU A 225 13.22 -19.47 34.59
CA LEU A 225 12.72 -18.32 33.81
C LEU A 225 12.44 -17.17 34.75
N THR A 226 13.15 -16.07 34.54
CA THR A 226 12.99 -14.82 35.30
C THR A 226 12.48 -13.72 34.39
N PHE A 227 11.39 -13.07 34.80
CA PHE A 227 10.92 -11.81 34.20
C PHE A 227 10.76 -10.78 35.33
N ARG A 228 11.47 -9.67 35.24
CA ARG A 228 11.40 -8.57 36.21
C ARG A 228 11.28 -7.25 35.48
N TYR A 229 10.43 -6.36 35.96
CA TYR A 229 10.32 -5.01 35.43
C TYR A 229 10.10 -3.97 36.53
N SER A 230 10.51 -2.72 36.25
CA SER A 230 10.28 -1.55 37.09
C SER A 230 10.04 -0.35 36.19
N LEU A 231 8.91 0.33 36.37
CA LEU A 231 8.48 1.46 35.54
C LEU A 231 8.18 2.64 36.48
N ASP A 232 8.92 3.74 36.34
CA ASP A 232 8.62 4.99 37.00
C ASP A 232 7.48 5.75 36.31
N ASN A 233 7.31 5.54 35.01
CA ASN A 233 6.20 6.07 34.21
C ASN A 233 5.59 4.98 33.32
N PRO A 234 4.56 4.25 33.77
CA PRO A 234 3.89 3.21 32.97
C PRO A 234 3.23 3.72 31.68
N GLY A 235 2.86 5.02 31.65
CA GLY A 235 2.27 5.68 30.49
C GLY A 235 3.27 6.14 29.41
N ALA A 236 4.58 5.98 29.64
CA ALA A 236 5.59 6.33 28.64
C ALA A 236 5.35 5.56 27.34
N GLU A 237 5.53 6.23 26.21
CA GLU A 237 5.15 5.68 24.90
C GLU A 237 6.32 5.00 24.20
N ILE A 238 6.09 3.80 23.69
CA ILE A 238 7.06 3.00 22.92
C ILE A 238 6.41 2.52 21.61
N SER A 239 7.24 2.28 20.58
CA SER A 239 6.76 1.60 19.36
C SER A 239 6.25 0.19 19.69
N PRO A 240 5.02 -0.20 19.28
CA PRO A 240 4.42 -1.48 19.65
C PRO A 240 5.21 -2.66 19.09
N MET A 241 5.24 -3.80 19.80
CA MET A 241 5.94 -5.02 19.39
C MET A 241 7.46 -4.81 19.15
N LEU A 242 8.09 -3.88 19.86
CA LEU A 242 9.53 -3.61 19.72
C LEU A 242 10.37 -4.58 20.53
N LEU A 243 9.93 -4.91 21.73
CA LEU A 243 10.66 -5.78 22.66
C LEU A 243 10.34 -7.27 22.45
N GLN A 244 9.16 -7.58 21.95
CA GLN A 244 8.69 -8.95 21.74
C GLN A 244 9.65 -9.84 20.94
N PRO A 245 10.23 -9.43 19.80
CA PRO A 245 11.14 -10.29 19.04
C PRO A 245 12.41 -10.67 19.83
N LEU A 246 12.84 -9.80 20.73
CA LEU A 246 14.01 -10.06 21.59
C LEU A 246 13.69 -11.11 22.66
N VAL A 247 12.47 -11.07 23.23
CA VAL A 247 11.99 -12.08 24.17
C VAL A 247 11.78 -13.41 23.44
N GLU A 248 11.14 -13.39 22.28
CA GLU A 248 10.88 -14.59 21.45
C GLU A 248 12.19 -15.33 21.12
N ASN A 249 13.24 -14.59 20.76
CA ASN A 249 14.55 -15.15 20.46
C ASN A 249 15.13 -15.94 21.64
N CYS A 250 14.89 -15.50 22.89
CA CYS A 250 15.34 -16.24 24.07
C CYS A 250 14.70 -17.63 24.18
N PHE A 251 13.43 -17.77 23.77
CA PHE A 251 12.73 -19.06 23.80
C PHE A 251 13.01 -19.92 22.57
N LYS A 252 13.29 -19.31 21.43
CA LYS A 252 13.56 -20.00 20.18
C LYS A 252 14.96 -20.60 20.14
N HIS A 253 15.95 -19.87 20.66
CA HIS A 253 17.35 -20.24 20.64
C HIS A 253 17.86 -20.65 22.00
N GLY A 254 17.06 -20.46 23.07
CA GLY A 254 17.39 -20.89 24.41
C GLY A 254 17.22 -22.39 24.59
N ASP A 255 18.22 -23.04 25.18
CA ASP A 255 18.18 -24.48 25.54
C ASP A 255 17.37 -24.70 26.84
N ILE A 256 16.21 -24.05 26.95
CA ILE A 256 15.39 -24.15 28.17
C ILE A 256 14.37 -25.30 28.09
N ALA A 257 14.00 -25.74 26.87
CA ALA A 257 13.03 -26.81 26.71
C ALA A 257 13.59 -28.20 27.03
N ASN A 258 14.83 -28.47 26.66
CA ASN A 258 15.44 -29.79 26.76
C ASN A 258 16.50 -29.88 27.90
N ASN A 259 17.00 -28.75 28.34
CA ASN A 259 18.07 -28.69 29.38
C ASN A 259 17.50 -28.23 30.74
N PRO A 260 17.55 -29.05 31.78
CA PRO A 260 17.13 -28.67 33.12
C PRO A 260 17.92 -27.50 33.73
N ALA A 261 19.15 -27.26 33.27
CA ALA A 261 19.99 -26.14 33.66
C ALA A 261 19.82 -24.92 32.73
N GLY A 262 18.99 -25.04 31.69
CA GLY A 262 18.68 -23.94 30.76
C GLY A 262 18.00 -22.78 31.49
N GLU A 263 18.41 -21.57 31.17
CA GLU A 263 17.96 -20.33 31.83
C GLU A 263 17.52 -19.29 30.81
N VAL A 264 16.45 -18.56 31.13
CA VAL A 264 16.03 -17.34 30.43
C VAL A 264 15.78 -16.24 31.45
N SER A 265 16.41 -15.09 31.26
CA SER A 265 16.24 -13.90 32.10
C SER A 265 15.89 -12.70 31.24
N VAL A 266 14.76 -12.08 31.53
CA VAL A 266 14.31 -10.84 30.89
C VAL A 266 14.15 -9.78 32.00
N VAL A 267 14.84 -8.67 31.85
CA VAL A 267 14.78 -7.54 32.78
C VAL A 267 14.51 -6.26 32.00
N LEU A 268 13.54 -5.46 32.49
CA LEU A 268 13.18 -4.19 31.93
C LEU A 268 13.11 -3.13 33.03
N SER A 269 13.72 -1.98 32.82
CA SER A 269 13.58 -0.84 33.72
C SER A 269 13.40 0.44 32.91
N LEU A 270 12.42 1.25 33.31
CA LEU A 270 12.24 2.60 32.83
C LEU A 270 12.50 3.57 33.99
N LYS A 271 13.44 4.48 33.77
CA LYS A 271 13.80 5.52 34.73
C LYS A 271 14.19 6.80 33.98
N ASP A 272 13.62 7.93 34.37
CA ASP A 272 13.94 9.24 33.80
C ASP A 272 13.83 9.25 32.24
N ASN A 273 12.76 8.69 31.68
CA ASN A 273 12.49 8.50 30.25
C ASN A 273 13.54 7.61 29.54
N ARG A 274 14.41 6.94 30.25
CA ARG A 274 15.37 5.99 29.69
C ARG A 274 14.95 4.57 29.98
N LEU A 275 14.62 3.84 28.92
CA LEU A 275 14.33 2.41 28.96
C LEU A 275 15.63 1.61 28.87
N TYR A 276 15.82 0.69 29.79
CA TYR A 276 16.84 -0.36 29.74
C TYR A 276 16.16 -1.71 29.66
N PHE A 277 16.53 -2.48 28.66
CA PHE A 277 16.00 -3.83 28.47
C PHE A 277 17.15 -4.82 28.27
N THR A 278 17.09 -5.93 28.97
CA THR A 278 18.06 -7.02 28.83
C THR A 278 17.31 -8.32 28.67
N ALA A 279 17.65 -9.07 27.64
CA ALA A 279 17.16 -10.44 27.41
C ALA A 279 18.35 -11.36 27.28
N GLU A 280 18.41 -12.41 28.12
CA GLU A 280 19.51 -13.33 28.21
C GLU A 280 18.98 -14.76 28.25
N ASN A 281 19.60 -15.66 27.50
CA ASN A 281 19.30 -17.10 27.53
C ASN A 281 20.56 -17.96 27.46
N SER A 282 20.48 -19.15 28.03
CA SER A 282 21.50 -20.21 27.84
C SER A 282 21.41 -20.73 26.39
N MET A 283 22.56 -21.11 25.82
CA MET A 283 22.66 -21.71 24.49
C MET A 283 23.02 -23.20 24.60
N SER A 284 22.49 -24.03 23.69
CA SER A 284 22.91 -25.42 23.55
C SER A 284 24.29 -25.52 22.95
N VAL A 285 25.06 -26.48 23.41
CA VAL A 285 26.42 -26.78 22.89
C VAL A 285 26.38 -27.21 21.42
N ASP A 286 25.29 -27.85 20.99
CA ASP A 286 25.13 -28.34 19.62
C ASP A 286 24.89 -27.19 18.59
N LEU A 287 24.40 -26.05 19.04
CA LEU A 287 24.20 -24.87 18.17
C LEU A 287 25.49 -24.08 17.88
N LYS A 288 26.61 -24.43 18.54
CA LYS A 288 27.92 -23.78 18.32
C LYS A 288 28.51 -24.04 16.94
N ASN A 289 28.14 -25.12 16.27
CA ASN A 289 28.71 -25.52 14.97
C ASN A 289 27.96 -24.96 13.77
N ASP A 290 26.82 -24.31 13.97
CA ASP A 290 25.99 -23.79 12.91
C ASP A 290 26.25 -22.27 12.75
N HIS A 291 27.25 -21.94 11.94
CA HIS A 291 27.61 -20.54 11.61
C HIS A 291 26.48 -19.71 11.01
N GLU A 292 25.38 -20.34 10.55
CA GLU A 292 24.17 -19.65 10.08
C GLU A 292 23.27 -19.17 11.23
N THR A 293 23.26 -19.85 12.37
CA THR A 293 22.48 -19.43 13.55
C THR A 293 23.14 -18.31 14.36
N LEU A 294 24.43 -18.03 14.12
CA LEU A 294 25.19 -16.92 14.75
C LEU A 294 25.01 -15.58 14.00
N ARG A 295 24.46 -15.58 12.79
CA ARG A 295 24.05 -14.33 12.14
C ARG A 295 22.83 -13.79 12.87
N ASP A 296 22.84 -12.48 13.17
CA ASP A 296 21.71 -11.75 13.72
C ASP A 296 20.43 -12.25 13.06
N GLY A 297 19.67 -13.10 13.76
CA GLY A 297 18.43 -13.68 13.22
C GLY A 297 17.51 -12.58 12.74
N THR A 298 16.64 -12.87 11.78
CA THR A 298 15.73 -11.88 11.19
C THR A 298 15.00 -11.00 12.21
N GLY A 299 14.78 -11.52 13.43
CA GLY A 299 14.18 -10.79 14.56
C GLY A 299 15.02 -9.62 15.06
N ILE A 300 16.32 -9.82 15.32
CA ILE A 300 17.21 -8.75 15.80
C ILE A 300 17.45 -7.71 14.71
N ALA A 301 17.64 -8.14 13.46
CA ALA A 301 17.80 -7.23 12.33
C ALA A 301 16.57 -6.31 12.17
N ASN A 302 15.37 -6.85 12.28
CA ASN A 302 14.12 -6.08 12.22
C ASN A 302 14.01 -5.09 13.39
N VAL A 303 14.42 -5.48 14.61
CA VAL A 303 14.43 -4.57 15.76
C VAL A 303 15.43 -3.43 15.54
N LYS A 304 16.65 -3.72 15.04
CA LYS A 304 17.64 -2.69 14.71
C LYS A 304 17.09 -1.68 13.69
N GLN A 305 16.49 -2.17 12.61
CA GLN A 305 15.89 -1.30 11.59
C GLN A 305 14.76 -0.42 12.15
N ARG A 306 13.93 -0.95 13.04
CA ARG A 306 12.86 -0.20 13.69
C ARG A 306 13.40 0.84 14.67
N LEU A 307 14.47 0.52 15.40
CA LEU A 307 15.14 1.46 16.27
C LEU A 307 15.73 2.64 15.51
N GLU A 308 16.36 2.42 14.38
CA GLU A 308 16.86 3.48 13.50
C GLU A 308 15.72 4.38 12.99
N LEU A 309 14.56 3.80 12.68
CA LEU A 309 13.41 4.54 12.14
C LEU A 309 12.69 5.38 13.21
N TYR A 310 12.42 4.79 14.38
CA TYR A 310 11.57 5.41 15.40
C TYR A 310 12.34 6.13 16.51
N TYR A 311 13.62 5.78 16.70
CA TYR A 311 14.49 6.33 17.74
C TYR A 311 15.87 6.71 17.20
N PRO A 312 15.95 7.52 16.11
CA PRO A 312 17.23 7.91 15.53
C PRO A 312 18.07 8.65 16.57
N MET A 313 19.34 8.22 16.74
CA MET A 313 20.29 8.77 17.72
C MET A 313 19.89 8.66 19.21
N ALA A 314 18.76 8.04 19.52
CA ALA A 314 18.21 7.92 20.87
C ALA A 314 18.19 6.46 21.39
N HIS A 315 18.91 5.55 20.72
CA HIS A 315 18.97 4.14 21.12
C HIS A 315 20.39 3.58 21.06
N SER A 316 20.58 2.49 21.78
CA SER A 316 21.76 1.62 21.68
C SER A 316 21.32 0.16 21.85
N ILE A 317 21.71 -0.70 20.93
CA ILE A 317 21.50 -2.15 21.03
C ILE A 317 22.83 -2.88 20.88
N GLN A 318 23.12 -3.77 21.82
CA GLN A 318 24.33 -4.58 21.86
C GLN A 318 23.96 -6.04 22.01
N VAL A 319 24.63 -6.90 21.28
CA VAL A 319 24.43 -8.36 21.33
C VAL A 319 25.76 -8.99 21.78
N PHE A 320 25.68 -9.77 22.83
CA PHE A 320 26.84 -10.48 23.39
C PHE A 320 26.62 -11.98 23.23
N HIS A 321 27.63 -12.64 22.73
CA HIS A 321 27.70 -14.10 22.66
C HIS A 321 28.89 -14.57 23.51
N ASN A 322 28.60 -15.20 24.63
CA ASN A 322 29.60 -15.93 25.42
C ASN A 322 29.40 -17.42 25.20
N ASP A 323 30.37 -18.25 25.65
CA ASP A 323 30.40 -19.70 25.37
C ASP A 323 29.09 -20.46 25.63
N ASN A 324 28.26 -20.01 26.56
CA ASN A 324 27.03 -20.69 26.95
C ASN A 324 25.79 -19.75 27.02
N LYS A 325 25.94 -18.46 26.73
CA LYS A 325 24.85 -17.50 26.88
C LYS A 325 24.79 -16.53 25.70
N HIS A 326 23.60 -16.26 25.29
CA HIS A 326 23.26 -15.17 24.38
C HIS A 326 22.58 -14.05 25.18
N LYS A 327 23.02 -12.81 25.02
CA LYS A 327 22.52 -11.68 25.76
C LYS A 327 22.33 -10.48 24.82
N VAL A 328 21.14 -9.89 24.85
CA VAL A 328 20.83 -8.62 24.17
C VAL A 328 20.61 -7.55 25.22
N VAL A 329 21.28 -6.42 25.05
CA VAL A 329 21.12 -5.23 25.89
C VAL A 329 20.64 -4.10 24.99
N LEU A 330 19.50 -3.51 25.32
CA LEU A 330 18.89 -2.41 24.61
C LEU A 330 18.68 -1.24 25.56
N SER A 331 19.04 -0.04 25.14
CA SER A 331 18.65 1.20 25.81
C SER A 331 17.99 2.16 24.82
N ILE A 332 16.91 2.82 25.25
CA ILE A 332 16.15 3.79 24.43
C ILE A 332 15.85 4.98 25.31
N TYR A 333 15.99 6.18 24.76
CA TYR A 333 15.44 7.40 25.33
C TYR A 333 14.05 7.63 24.71
N LEU A 334 12.97 7.53 25.52
CA LEU A 334 11.55 7.58 25.11
C LEU A 334 11.06 9.03 25.02
#